data_3a5720da4794ae1d53c8ef43f29d5d83
#
_entry.id   3a5720da4794ae1d53c8ef43f29d5d83
#
_cell.length_a   1.000
_cell.length_b   1.000
_cell.length_c   1.000
_cell.angle_alpha   90.00
_cell.angle_beta   90.00
_cell.angle_gamma   90.00
#
_symmetry.space_group_name_H-M   'P 1'
#
loop_
_entity.id
_entity.type
_entity.pdbx_description
1 polymer ?
#
loop_
_entity_poly.entity_id
_entity_poly.type
_entity_poly.pdbx_seq_one_letter_code
_entity_poly.pdbx_strand_id
1 'polypeptide(L)'
;MAKSRSSKIAVILYTLRDYAENRAQALRTLKRVRKIGYENIQVSGDEFSQMDPQDMRNMADDVGLRIVSAHVDLKEFQNDIEAVVARIQAYGCNYVAIASFSDGNGTAAAWKSFAKECNHIGRRLQKDGIHLQYHNHHFEFEKLGVRGGKGGTTKFDVLMGNSNPKYLQSELDLAWVARGGYDPAAILADVKGRVDHVHAKDWGVVGSDPVWRAVGEGGLNWPSIVKAAKTARVKMWIVEQDNCPITNDPFRSIAVSFENLMQMPL
;
A
#
# COMPACT_ATOMS: atom_id res chain seq x y z
N MET A 1 3.16 -2.89 27.54
CA MET A 1 1.79 -2.46 27.25
C MET A 1 1.43 -2.95 25.84
N ALA A 2 0.28 -3.57 25.63
CA ALA A 2 -0.18 -3.90 24.28
C ALA A 2 -0.33 -2.57 23.49
N LYS A 3 0.24 -2.49 22.27
CA LYS A 3 0.04 -1.34 21.39
C LYS A 3 -1.45 -1.14 21.17
N SER A 4 -1.92 0.12 21.19
CA SER A 4 -3.32 0.42 20.89
C SER A 4 -3.64 -0.04 19.46
N ARG A 5 -4.91 -0.34 19.17
CA ARG A 5 -5.32 -0.78 17.83
C ARG A 5 -5.07 0.31 16.79
N SER A 6 -5.27 1.58 17.16
CA SER A 6 -4.98 2.74 16.30
C SER A 6 -3.54 2.78 15.81
N SER A 7 -2.59 2.30 16.63
CA SER A 7 -1.17 2.27 16.24
C SER A 7 -0.84 1.28 15.13
N LYS A 8 -1.79 0.40 14.73
CA LYS A 8 -1.67 -0.52 13.59
C LYS A 8 -2.38 -0.02 12.34
N ILE A 9 -3.04 1.14 12.41
CA ILE A 9 -3.82 1.69 11.29
C ILE A 9 -3.13 2.94 10.79
N ALA A 10 -2.95 3.02 9.48
CA ALA A 10 -2.43 4.18 8.75
C ALA A 10 -3.42 4.61 7.67
N VAL A 11 -3.22 5.77 7.09
CA VAL A 11 -3.86 6.18 5.85
C VAL A 11 -2.80 6.62 4.85
N ILE A 12 -2.97 6.23 3.59
CA ILE A 12 -2.13 6.72 2.50
C ILE A 12 -2.59 8.11 2.06
N LEU A 13 -1.65 9.02 1.89
CA LEU A 13 -1.95 10.40 1.52
C LEU A 13 -2.43 10.55 0.07
N TYR A 14 -2.20 9.54 -0.78
CA TYR A 14 -2.77 9.49 -2.14
C TYR A 14 -4.29 9.68 -2.16
N THR A 15 -5.00 9.13 -1.18
CA THR A 15 -6.46 9.33 -1.04
C THR A 15 -6.84 10.80 -0.85
N LEU A 16 -5.91 11.61 -0.36
CA LEU A 16 -6.10 13.03 0.00
C LEU A 16 -5.29 13.99 -0.90
N ARG A 17 -4.76 13.50 -2.03
CA ARG A 17 -3.85 14.25 -2.91
C ARG A 17 -4.41 15.61 -3.34
N ASP A 18 -5.69 15.70 -3.63
CA ASP A 18 -6.36 16.94 -4.06
C ASP A 18 -6.46 18.01 -2.93
N TYR A 19 -5.93 17.70 -1.74
CA TYR A 19 -5.98 18.57 -0.55
C TYR A 19 -4.58 18.96 -0.06
N ALA A 20 -3.60 19.05 -0.97
CA ALA A 20 -2.21 19.36 -0.63
C ALA A 20 -1.48 20.26 -1.65
N GLU A 21 -2.22 21.09 -2.41
CA GLU A 21 -1.65 21.99 -3.43
C GLU A 21 -0.48 22.87 -2.93
N ASN A 22 -0.40 23.06 -1.62
CA ASN A 22 0.68 23.77 -0.98
C ASN A 22 0.86 23.33 0.48
N ARG A 23 1.98 23.74 1.08
CA ARG A 23 2.35 23.39 2.46
C ARG A 23 1.24 23.69 3.49
N ALA A 24 0.55 24.82 3.35
CA ALA A 24 -0.50 25.19 4.31
C ALA A 24 -1.73 24.29 4.20
N GLN A 25 -2.10 23.85 2.99
CA GLN A 25 -3.16 22.88 2.78
C GLN A 25 -2.74 21.50 3.27
N ALA A 26 -1.51 21.05 2.95
CA ALA A 26 -0.97 19.79 3.45
C ALA A 26 -1.04 19.73 4.99
N LEU A 27 -0.60 20.76 5.70
CA LEU A 27 -0.68 20.80 7.16
C LEU A 27 -2.13 20.76 7.67
N ARG A 28 -3.08 21.44 6.99
CA ARG A 28 -4.50 21.33 7.34
C ARG A 28 -5.04 19.92 7.15
N THR A 29 -4.64 19.27 6.07
CA THR A 29 -4.99 17.87 5.75
C THR A 29 -4.47 16.92 6.83
N LEU A 30 -3.20 17.04 7.21
CA LEU A 30 -2.61 16.23 8.27
C LEU A 30 -3.33 16.44 9.61
N LYS A 31 -3.70 17.68 9.96
CA LYS A 31 -4.51 17.98 11.17
C LYS A 31 -5.88 17.30 11.12
N ARG A 32 -6.54 17.26 9.94
CA ARG A 32 -7.82 16.55 9.78
C ARG A 32 -7.64 15.03 9.93
N VAL A 33 -6.61 14.46 9.34
CA VAL A 33 -6.25 13.03 9.48
C VAL A 33 -6.04 12.69 10.97
N ARG A 34 -5.26 13.49 11.67
CA ARG A 34 -5.03 13.27 13.12
C ARG A 34 -6.31 13.39 13.95
N LYS A 35 -7.18 14.35 13.61
CA LYS A 35 -8.47 14.55 14.30
C LYS A 35 -9.43 13.37 14.12
N ILE A 36 -9.39 12.67 13.00
CA ILE A 36 -10.16 11.42 12.77
C ILE A 36 -9.70 10.31 13.73
N GLY A 37 -8.43 10.29 14.11
CA GLY A 37 -7.88 9.31 15.04
C GLY A 37 -6.64 8.57 14.52
N TYR A 38 -6.26 8.78 13.27
CA TYR A 38 -5.05 8.17 12.73
C TYR A 38 -3.81 8.62 13.51
N GLU A 39 -2.89 7.68 13.71
CA GLU A 39 -1.57 7.92 14.30
C GLU A 39 -0.45 7.76 13.27
N ASN A 40 -0.76 7.15 12.13
CA ASN A 40 0.23 6.81 11.11
C ASN A 40 -0.27 7.22 9.73
N ILE A 41 0.70 7.57 8.87
CA ILE A 41 0.47 7.92 7.46
C ILE A 41 1.49 7.22 6.57
N GLN A 42 1.11 6.96 5.32
CA GLN A 42 2.02 6.61 4.23
C GLN A 42 2.09 7.78 3.26
N VAL A 43 3.30 8.25 2.95
CA VAL A 43 3.51 9.32 1.98
C VAL A 43 3.36 8.76 0.57
N SER A 44 2.47 9.36 -0.22
CA SER A 44 2.22 9.04 -1.62
C SER A 44 1.37 10.14 -2.25
N GLY A 45 1.36 10.22 -3.58
CA GLY A 45 0.75 11.31 -4.33
C GLY A 45 1.75 12.44 -4.57
N ASP A 46 1.72 12.99 -5.78
CA ASP A 46 2.73 13.95 -6.23
C ASP A 46 2.84 15.16 -5.30
N GLU A 47 1.72 15.67 -4.81
CA GLU A 47 1.66 16.86 -3.97
C GLU A 47 2.40 16.68 -2.64
N PHE A 48 2.25 15.52 -1.99
CA PHE A 48 2.94 15.21 -0.74
C PHE A 48 4.38 14.74 -0.96
N SER A 49 4.62 13.96 -2.02
CA SER A 49 5.92 13.36 -2.32
C SER A 49 6.94 14.36 -2.86
N GLN A 50 6.48 15.49 -3.44
CA GLN A 50 7.33 16.57 -3.94
C GLN A 50 7.75 17.57 -2.86
N MET A 51 7.16 17.51 -1.66
CA MET A 51 7.59 18.36 -0.54
C MET A 51 8.98 17.95 -0.08
N ASP A 52 9.71 18.91 0.49
CA ASP A 52 10.97 18.59 1.16
C ASP A 52 10.73 17.49 2.22
N PRO A 53 11.48 16.39 2.21
CA PRO A 53 11.21 15.26 3.09
C PRO A 53 11.30 15.59 4.58
N GLN A 54 12.24 16.48 4.97
CA GLN A 54 12.37 16.91 6.35
C GLN A 54 11.21 17.80 6.77
N ASP A 55 10.73 18.67 5.88
CA ASP A 55 9.55 19.51 6.16
C ASP A 55 8.29 18.66 6.27
N MET A 56 8.11 17.67 5.40
CA MET A 56 7.01 16.70 5.49
C MET A 56 7.05 15.95 6.85
N ARG A 57 8.23 15.51 7.28
CA ARG A 57 8.43 14.87 8.57
C ARG A 57 8.08 15.81 9.72
N ASN A 58 8.56 17.05 9.69
CA ASN A 58 8.29 18.03 10.72
C ASN A 58 6.78 18.33 10.84
N MET A 59 6.09 18.50 9.69
CA MET A 59 4.63 18.71 9.69
C MET A 59 3.87 17.53 10.29
N ALA A 60 4.30 16.31 10.01
CA ALA A 60 3.66 15.10 10.57
C ALA A 60 3.89 15.03 12.09
N ASP A 61 5.12 15.23 12.54
CA ASP A 61 5.49 15.20 13.97
C ASP A 61 4.74 16.31 14.77
N ASP A 62 4.64 17.53 14.22
CA ASP A 62 3.94 18.67 14.83
C ASP A 62 2.46 18.39 15.12
N VAL A 63 1.82 17.53 14.31
CA VAL A 63 0.42 17.15 14.50
C VAL A 63 0.25 15.80 15.21
N GLY A 64 1.34 15.14 15.57
CA GLY A 64 1.32 13.84 16.24
C GLY A 64 1.00 12.67 15.29
N LEU A 65 1.43 12.75 14.03
CA LEU A 65 1.39 11.67 13.04
C LEU A 65 2.80 11.12 12.82
N ARG A 66 2.89 9.84 12.52
CA ARG A 66 4.14 9.16 12.18
C ARG A 66 4.09 8.68 10.74
N ILE A 67 5.12 8.96 9.96
CA ILE A 67 5.31 8.37 8.64
C ILE A 67 5.79 6.94 8.83
N VAL A 68 5.06 5.95 8.28
CA VAL A 68 5.39 4.52 8.42
C VAL A 68 5.99 3.93 7.16
N SER A 69 5.70 4.51 6.02
CA SER A 69 6.24 4.11 4.70
C SER A 69 6.01 5.20 3.67
N ALA A 70 6.58 5.03 2.48
CA ALA A 70 6.32 5.88 1.33
C ALA A 70 6.21 5.06 0.05
N HIS A 71 5.44 5.54 -0.93
CA HIS A 71 5.49 5.07 -2.30
C HIS A 71 6.54 5.85 -3.08
N VAL A 72 7.30 5.14 -3.91
CA VAL A 72 8.34 5.71 -4.77
C VAL A 72 8.28 5.00 -6.12
N ASP A 73 8.38 5.75 -7.20
CA ASP A 73 8.40 5.18 -8.53
C ASP A 73 9.68 4.37 -8.79
N LEU A 74 9.56 3.28 -9.53
CA LEU A 74 10.70 2.44 -9.92
C LEU A 74 11.82 3.25 -10.58
N LYS A 75 11.45 4.23 -11.43
CA LYS A 75 12.41 5.11 -12.12
C LYS A 75 13.28 5.91 -11.17
N GLU A 76 12.79 6.28 -10.00
CA GLU A 76 13.60 7.01 -9.02
C GLU A 76 14.71 6.12 -8.44
N PHE A 77 14.39 4.85 -8.14
CA PHE A 77 15.42 3.87 -7.74
C PHE A 77 16.45 3.60 -8.83
N GLN A 78 16.03 3.60 -10.09
CA GLN A 78 16.91 3.40 -11.25
C GLN A 78 17.83 4.60 -11.48
N ASN A 79 17.32 5.81 -11.26
CA ASN A 79 18.06 7.04 -11.47
C ASN A 79 19.06 7.35 -10.34
N ASP A 80 18.58 7.30 -9.09
CA ASP A 80 19.41 7.61 -7.91
C ASP A 80 18.85 6.93 -6.64
N ILE A 81 19.28 5.71 -6.38
CA ILE A 81 18.87 4.96 -5.21
C ILE A 81 19.33 5.61 -3.90
N GLU A 82 20.44 6.35 -3.91
CA GLU A 82 20.97 7.03 -2.72
C GLU A 82 20.08 8.23 -2.34
N ALA A 83 19.54 8.95 -3.32
CA ALA A 83 18.56 9.99 -3.08
C ALA A 83 17.26 9.41 -2.46
N VAL A 84 16.83 8.22 -2.92
CA VAL A 84 15.69 7.53 -2.29
C VAL A 84 16.01 7.13 -0.86
N VAL A 85 17.18 6.56 -0.58
CA VAL A 85 17.62 6.22 0.78
C VAL A 85 17.59 7.46 1.69
N ALA A 86 18.18 8.58 1.24
CA ALA A 86 18.19 9.82 2.00
C ALA A 86 16.77 10.34 2.31
N ARG A 87 15.85 10.25 1.33
CA ARG A 87 14.45 10.63 1.50
C ARG A 87 13.74 9.78 2.57
N ILE A 88 13.88 8.45 2.51
CA ILE A 88 13.24 7.54 3.46
C ILE A 88 13.80 7.74 4.88
N GLN A 89 15.11 8.00 5.00
CA GLN A 89 15.73 8.35 6.27
C GLN A 89 15.22 9.69 6.82
N ALA A 90 15.06 10.71 5.96
CA ALA A 90 14.51 12.00 6.34
C ALA A 90 13.04 11.87 6.82
N TYR A 91 12.23 11.04 6.18
CA TYR A 91 10.89 10.69 6.68
C TYR A 91 10.92 9.98 8.04
N GLY A 92 12.05 9.39 8.42
CA GLY A 92 12.20 8.63 9.66
C GLY A 92 11.43 7.30 9.65
N CYS A 93 11.15 6.75 8.48
CA CYS A 93 10.55 5.43 8.32
C CYS A 93 11.56 4.44 7.74
N ASN A 94 11.22 3.17 7.73
CA ASN A 94 12.08 2.10 7.24
C ASN A 94 11.38 1.16 6.26
N TYR A 95 10.28 1.60 5.67
CA TYR A 95 9.58 0.89 4.60
C TYR A 95 9.38 1.83 3.41
N VAL A 96 9.58 1.28 2.21
CA VAL A 96 9.29 1.95 0.95
C VAL A 96 8.70 0.95 -0.02
N ALA A 97 7.66 1.34 -0.75
CA ALA A 97 7.04 0.49 -1.74
C ALA A 97 7.20 1.06 -3.15
N ILE A 98 7.48 0.16 -4.11
CA ILE A 98 7.27 0.47 -5.52
C ILE A 98 5.76 0.42 -5.76
N ALA A 99 5.19 1.56 -6.18
CA ALA A 99 3.74 1.72 -6.28
C ALA A 99 3.12 0.94 -7.43
N SER A 100 3.87 0.66 -8.49
CA SER A 100 3.38 -0.05 -9.68
C SER A 100 4.54 -0.44 -10.58
N PHE A 101 4.33 -1.47 -11.41
CA PHE A 101 5.22 -1.82 -12.50
C PHE A 101 4.43 -2.11 -13.76
N SER A 102 4.76 -1.43 -14.85
CA SER A 102 4.21 -1.70 -16.17
C SER A 102 5.34 -1.74 -17.20
N ASP A 103 5.50 -2.89 -17.85
CA ASP A 103 6.49 -3.09 -18.91
C ASP A 103 5.91 -2.90 -20.32
N GLY A 104 4.62 -2.53 -20.42
CA GLY A 104 3.89 -2.37 -21.67
C GLY A 104 3.54 -3.69 -22.37
N ASN A 105 4.28 -4.78 -22.13
CA ASN A 105 4.13 -6.07 -22.81
C ASN A 105 3.55 -7.18 -21.93
N GLY A 106 3.60 -7.06 -20.63
CA GLY A 106 3.02 -7.99 -19.66
C GLY A 106 3.57 -9.41 -19.75
N THR A 107 4.82 -9.60 -20.15
CA THR A 107 5.41 -10.95 -20.36
C THR A 107 5.99 -11.53 -19.07
N ALA A 108 6.02 -12.87 -18.97
CA ALA A 108 6.69 -13.53 -17.87
C ALA A 108 8.20 -13.19 -17.79
N ALA A 109 8.84 -12.94 -18.93
CA ALA A 109 10.25 -12.56 -18.99
C ALA A 109 10.49 -11.18 -18.37
N ALA A 110 9.63 -10.19 -18.66
CA ALA A 110 9.71 -8.87 -18.08
C ALA A 110 9.49 -8.89 -16.55
N TRP A 111 8.50 -9.63 -16.07
CA TRP A 111 8.25 -9.79 -14.64
C TRP A 111 9.37 -10.51 -13.89
N LYS A 112 10.04 -11.49 -14.53
CA LYS A 112 11.26 -12.11 -13.99
C LYS A 112 12.44 -11.14 -13.95
N SER A 113 12.59 -10.29 -14.95
CA SER A 113 13.61 -9.23 -14.96
C SER A 113 13.36 -8.23 -13.86
N PHE A 114 12.12 -7.77 -13.71
CA PHE A 114 11.71 -6.89 -12.63
C PHE A 114 11.95 -7.50 -11.23
N ALA A 115 11.66 -8.78 -11.04
CA ALA A 115 11.97 -9.47 -9.78
C ALA A 115 13.47 -9.46 -9.45
N LYS A 116 14.35 -9.60 -10.45
CA LYS A 116 15.81 -9.48 -10.25
C LYS A 116 16.22 -8.06 -9.88
N GLU A 117 15.59 -7.07 -10.51
CA GLU A 117 15.80 -5.65 -10.19
C GLU A 117 15.36 -5.33 -8.76
N CYS A 118 14.18 -5.78 -8.35
CA CYS A 118 13.71 -5.66 -6.96
C CYS A 118 14.70 -6.30 -5.97
N ASN A 119 15.28 -7.45 -6.31
CA ASN A 119 16.32 -8.07 -5.48
C ASN A 119 17.58 -7.19 -5.37
N HIS A 120 17.97 -6.51 -6.44
CA HIS A 120 19.11 -5.58 -6.43
C HIS A 120 18.82 -4.36 -5.55
N ILE A 121 17.69 -3.70 -5.79
CA ILE A 121 17.21 -2.54 -5.02
C ILE A 121 17.09 -2.91 -3.54
N GLY A 122 16.35 -3.97 -3.21
CA GLY A 122 16.12 -4.37 -1.82
C GLY A 122 17.39 -4.76 -1.08
N ARG A 123 18.38 -5.35 -1.78
CA ARG A 123 19.71 -5.63 -1.19
C ARG A 123 20.45 -4.35 -0.85
N ARG A 124 20.36 -3.32 -1.71
CA ARG A 124 20.97 -2.01 -1.42
C ARG A 124 20.30 -1.35 -0.22
N LEU A 125 18.97 -1.25 -0.23
CA LEU A 125 18.17 -0.63 0.83
C LEU A 125 18.38 -1.29 2.20
N GLN A 126 18.54 -2.61 2.22
CA GLN A 126 18.74 -3.36 3.47
C GLN A 126 20.01 -2.95 4.24
N LYS A 127 21.03 -2.39 3.58
CA LYS A 127 22.24 -1.89 4.25
C LYS A 127 21.92 -0.72 5.20
N ASP A 128 20.85 0.01 4.91
CA ASP A 128 20.37 1.14 5.71
C ASP A 128 19.14 0.76 6.56
N GLY A 129 18.82 -0.55 6.66
CA GLY A 129 17.67 -1.04 7.42
C GLY A 129 16.32 -0.73 6.79
N ILE A 130 16.30 -0.40 5.49
CA ILE A 130 15.07 -0.09 4.75
C ILE A 130 14.56 -1.35 4.05
N HIS A 131 13.25 -1.61 4.19
CA HIS A 131 12.54 -2.73 3.59
C HIS A 131 11.85 -2.31 2.31
N LEU A 132 12.14 -2.98 1.20
CA LEU A 132 11.44 -2.79 -0.06
C LEU A 132 10.16 -3.60 -0.09
N GLN A 133 9.07 -2.96 -0.51
CA GLN A 133 7.78 -3.58 -0.76
C GLN A 133 7.35 -3.35 -2.21
N TYR A 134 6.41 -4.16 -2.67
CA TYR A 134 5.70 -3.95 -3.93
C TYR A 134 4.21 -3.87 -3.67
N HIS A 135 3.59 -2.79 -4.13
CA HIS A 135 2.15 -2.57 -4.08
C HIS A 135 1.51 -3.08 -5.37
N ASN A 136 0.55 -3.98 -5.24
CA ASN A 136 -0.16 -4.56 -6.37
C ASN A 136 -1.46 -3.80 -6.70
N HIS A 137 -1.84 -3.91 -7.97
CA HIS A 137 -3.17 -3.61 -8.50
C HIS A 137 -3.86 -4.90 -8.97
N HIS A 138 -4.90 -4.78 -9.80
CA HIS A 138 -5.61 -5.94 -10.34
C HIS A 138 -4.87 -6.61 -11.50
N PHE A 139 -4.09 -5.86 -12.29
CA PHE A 139 -3.45 -6.37 -13.50
C PHE A 139 -2.29 -7.32 -13.22
N GLU A 140 -1.73 -7.35 -12.01
CA GLU A 140 -0.74 -8.34 -11.60
C GLU A 140 -1.35 -9.74 -11.47
N PHE A 141 -2.68 -9.80 -11.31
CA PHE A 141 -3.42 -11.07 -11.23
C PHE A 141 -3.86 -11.61 -12.59
N GLU A 142 -3.51 -10.92 -13.68
CA GLU A 142 -3.66 -11.46 -15.02
C GLU A 142 -2.76 -12.71 -15.20
N LYS A 143 -3.35 -13.78 -15.77
CA LYS A 143 -2.64 -15.04 -16.02
C LYS A 143 -1.81 -14.94 -17.29
N LEU A 144 -0.54 -15.31 -17.18
CA LEU A 144 0.40 -15.36 -18.28
C LEU A 144 0.35 -16.75 -18.98
N GLY A 145 0.37 -16.75 -20.32
CA GLY A 145 0.55 -17.95 -21.12
C GLY A 145 -0.65 -18.91 -21.14
N VAL A 146 -1.86 -18.44 -20.89
CA VAL A 146 -3.08 -19.26 -20.94
C VAL A 146 -3.46 -19.56 -22.39
N ARG A 147 -3.11 -20.74 -22.88
CA ARG A 147 -3.75 -21.35 -24.05
C ARG A 147 -4.57 -22.55 -23.56
N GLY A 148 -5.88 -22.57 -23.83
CA GLY A 148 -6.76 -23.70 -23.54
C GLY A 148 -7.22 -23.89 -22.10
N GLY A 149 -7.29 -22.82 -21.28
CA GLY A 149 -8.10 -22.80 -20.06
C GLY A 149 -7.57 -23.53 -18.82
N LYS A 150 -6.34 -23.99 -18.79
CA LYS A 150 -5.74 -24.63 -17.59
C LYS A 150 -4.60 -23.77 -17.04
N GLY A 151 -4.82 -23.24 -15.83
CA GLY A 151 -3.84 -22.85 -14.82
C GLY A 151 -2.60 -22.07 -15.28
N GLY A 152 -2.76 -20.84 -15.77
CA GLY A 152 -1.60 -19.95 -15.96
C GLY A 152 -1.13 -19.35 -14.63
N THR A 153 0.18 -19.09 -14.51
CA THR A 153 0.79 -18.34 -13.43
C THR A 153 0.47 -16.86 -13.60
N THR A 154 0.10 -16.16 -12.54
CA THR A 154 -0.14 -14.71 -12.59
C THR A 154 1.18 -13.93 -12.66
N LYS A 155 1.10 -12.66 -13.07
CA LYS A 155 2.25 -11.74 -13.01
C LYS A 155 2.76 -11.60 -11.57
N PHE A 156 1.83 -11.54 -10.61
CA PHE A 156 2.14 -11.51 -9.18
C PHE A 156 2.90 -12.76 -8.73
N ASP A 157 2.47 -13.95 -9.13
CA ASP A 157 3.18 -15.20 -8.84
C ASP A 157 4.59 -15.21 -9.44
N VAL A 158 4.75 -14.69 -10.66
CA VAL A 158 6.07 -14.58 -11.30
C VAL A 158 6.98 -13.65 -10.51
N LEU A 159 6.48 -12.48 -10.09
CA LEU A 159 7.23 -11.52 -9.28
C LEU A 159 7.64 -12.16 -7.95
N MET A 160 6.66 -12.67 -7.20
CA MET A 160 6.91 -13.22 -5.87
C MET A 160 7.76 -14.50 -5.92
N GLY A 161 7.56 -15.36 -6.92
CA GLY A 161 8.32 -16.61 -7.08
C GLY A 161 9.76 -16.42 -7.56
N ASN A 162 10.10 -15.29 -8.20
CA ASN A 162 11.45 -15.01 -8.70
C ASN A 162 12.19 -13.92 -7.89
N SER A 163 11.56 -13.35 -6.86
CA SER A 163 12.20 -12.43 -5.93
C SER A 163 12.54 -13.11 -4.60
N ASN A 164 13.61 -12.63 -3.96
CA ASN A 164 14.04 -13.14 -2.68
C ASN A 164 13.22 -12.52 -1.54
N PRO A 165 12.55 -13.32 -0.67
CA PRO A 165 11.76 -12.80 0.46
C PRO A 165 12.53 -11.87 1.42
N LYS A 166 13.85 -11.98 1.43
CA LYS A 166 14.72 -11.09 2.22
C LYS A 166 14.78 -9.68 1.65
N TYR A 167 14.61 -9.53 0.33
CA TYR A 167 14.85 -8.26 -0.38
C TYR A 167 13.57 -7.61 -0.90
N LEU A 168 12.50 -8.38 -1.13
CA LEU A 168 11.22 -7.86 -1.56
C LEU A 168 10.10 -8.46 -0.72
N GLN A 169 9.29 -7.60 -0.12
CA GLN A 169 8.03 -7.95 0.53
C GLN A 169 6.84 -7.50 -0.34
N SER A 170 5.65 -8.03 -0.06
CA SER A 170 4.42 -7.51 -0.62
C SER A 170 3.85 -6.43 0.30
N GLU A 171 3.42 -5.31 -0.26
CA GLU A 171 2.42 -4.41 0.31
C GLU A 171 1.10 -4.74 -0.38
N LEU A 172 0.37 -5.70 0.19
CA LEU A 172 -0.77 -6.32 -0.49
C LEU A 172 -2.01 -5.43 -0.44
N ASP A 173 -2.48 -4.96 -1.61
CA ASP A 173 -3.79 -4.30 -1.70
C ASP A 173 -4.90 -5.34 -1.84
N LEU A 174 -5.73 -5.40 -0.79
CA LEU A 174 -6.76 -6.43 -0.63
C LEU A 174 -7.91 -6.30 -1.65
N ALA A 175 -8.30 -5.06 -1.96
CA ALA A 175 -9.39 -4.83 -2.90
C ALA A 175 -8.95 -5.02 -4.36
N TRP A 176 -7.71 -4.66 -4.68
CA TRP A 176 -7.17 -4.93 -6.00
C TRP A 176 -6.96 -6.43 -6.26
N VAL A 177 -6.58 -7.22 -5.23
CA VAL A 177 -6.60 -8.70 -5.31
C VAL A 177 -7.98 -9.20 -5.69
N ALA A 178 -9.02 -8.75 -4.96
CA ALA A 178 -10.41 -9.17 -5.21
C ALA A 178 -10.89 -8.74 -6.61
N ARG A 179 -10.58 -7.52 -7.05
CA ARG A 179 -10.89 -7.05 -8.41
C ARG A 179 -10.09 -7.77 -9.49
N GLY A 180 -8.93 -8.33 -9.15
CA GLY A 180 -8.18 -9.25 -10.01
C GLY A 180 -8.78 -10.66 -10.09
N GLY A 181 -9.88 -10.93 -9.35
CA GLY A 181 -10.58 -12.22 -9.38
C GLY A 181 -10.03 -13.26 -8.40
N TYR A 182 -9.27 -12.83 -7.38
CA TYR A 182 -8.66 -13.71 -6.37
C TYR A 182 -9.19 -13.42 -4.97
N ASP A 183 -9.11 -14.41 -4.09
CA ASP A 183 -9.46 -14.24 -2.67
C ASP A 183 -8.28 -13.60 -1.91
N PRO A 184 -8.45 -12.39 -1.34
CA PRO A 184 -7.40 -11.72 -0.57
C PRO A 184 -6.88 -12.56 0.61
N ALA A 185 -7.73 -13.36 1.26
CA ALA A 185 -7.31 -14.21 2.36
C ALA A 185 -6.41 -15.36 1.90
N ALA A 186 -6.66 -15.91 0.71
CA ALA A 186 -5.79 -16.93 0.11
C ALA A 186 -4.44 -16.33 -0.28
N ILE A 187 -4.41 -15.17 -0.95
CA ILE A 187 -3.15 -14.51 -1.32
C ILE A 187 -2.33 -14.11 -0.07
N LEU A 188 -2.98 -13.64 1.01
CA LEU A 188 -2.31 -13.40 2.29
C LEU A 188 -1.61 -14.65 2.86
N ALA A 189 -2.23 -15.83 2.68
CA ALA A 189 -1.62 -17.07 3.09
C ALA A 189 -0.40 -17.44 2.23
N ASP A 190 -0.46 -17.17 0.93
CA ASP A 190 0.63 -17.46 -0.03
C ASP A 190 1.85 -16.55 0.21
N VAL A 191 1.62 -15.28 0.60
CA VAL A 191 2.71 -14.33 0.91
C VAL A 191 3.08 -14.29 2.39
N LYS A 192 2.65 -15.27 3.18
CA LYS A 192 2.99 -15.35 4.61
C LYS A 192 4.50 -15.25 4.83
N GLY A 193 4.89 -14.37 5.76
CA GLY A 193 6.29 -14.12 6.11
C GLY A 193 7.00 -13.10 5.21
N ARG A 194 6.28 -12.53 4.23
CA ARG A 194 6.78 -11.45 3.37
C ARG A 194 5.70 -10.39 3.07
N VAL A 195 4.83 -10.12 4.04
CA VAL A 195 3.78 -9.09 3.98
C VAL A 195 3.66 -8.45 5.36
N ASP A 196 4.31 -7.30 5.52
CA ASP A 196 4.23 -6.53 6.75
C ASP A 196 3.11 -5.50 6.72
N HIS A 197 2.83 -4.94 5.54
CA HIS A 197 1.80 -3.94 5.29
C HIS A 197 0.75 -4.46 4.31
N VAL A 198 -0.50 -4.07 4.55
CA VAL A 198 -1.60 -4.28 3.61
C VAL A 198 -2.32 -2.97 3.35
N HIS A 199 -2.76 -2.75 2.12
CA HIS A 199 -3.72 -1.70 1.84
C HIS A 199 -5.12 -2.21 2.16
N ALA A 200 -5.69 -1.61 3.20
CA ALA A 200 -7.07 -1.82 3.61
C ALA A 200 -7.96 -0.95 2.73
N LYS A 201 -8.44 -1.56 1.66
CA LYS A 201 -9.24 -0.97 0.62
C LYS A 201 -10.44 -1.87 0.39
N ASP A 202 -11.59 -1.31 0.08
CA ASP A 202 -12.82 -2.08 -0.15
C ASP A 202 -13.55 -1.59 -1.41
N TRP A 203 -14.37 -2.42 -1.98
CA TRP A 203 -15.18 -2.11 -3.14
C TRP A 203 -16.50 -2.88 -3.12
N GLY A 204 -17.47 -2.35 -3.84
CA GLY A 204 -18.76 -2.99 -4.03
C GLY A 204 -19.37 -2.57 -5.36
N VAL A 205 -20.65 -2.74 -5.53
CA VAL A 205 -21.37 -2.35 -6.74
C VAL A 205 -22.47 -1.34 -6.43
N VAL A 206 -22.73 -0.45 -7.39
CA VAL A 206 -23.90 0.42 -7.44
C VAL A 206 -24.55 0.20 -8.79
N GLY A 207 -25.76 -0.36 -8.80
CA GLY A 207 -26.34 -0.89 -10.03
C GLY A 207 -25.47 -2.02 -10.59
N SER A 208 -24.87 -1.83 -11.76
CA SER A 208 -23.91 -2.75 -12.39
C SER A 208 -22.45 -2.33 -12.25
N ASP A 209 -22.18 -1.14 -11.71
CA ASP A 209 -20.86 -0.54 -11.75
C ASP A 209 -20.05 -0.84 -10.49
N PRO A 210 -18.79 -1.30 -10.63
CA PRO A 210 -17.89 -1.47 -9.50
C PRO A 210 -17.44 -0.09 -8.98
N VAL A 211 -17.59 0.13 -7.67
CA VAL A 211 -17.22 1.38 -7.01
C VAL A 211 -16.37 1.13 -5.79
N TRP A 212 -15.47 2.06 -5.49
CA TRP A 212 -14.74 2.05 -4.23
C TRP A 212 -15.65 2.38 -3.06
N ARG A 213 -15.45 1.69 -1.95
CA ARG A 213 -16.18 1.85 -0.69
C ARG A 213 -15.20 2.08 0.46
N ALA A 214 -15.68 2.71 1.52
CA ALA A 214 -14.97 2.68 2.78
C ALA A 214 -14.80 1.24 3.28
N VAL A 215 -13.72 0.97 3.99
CA VAL A 215 -13.43 -0.36 4.55
C VAL A 215 -14.61 -0.87 5.37
N GLY A 216 -15.07 -2.07 5.07
CA GLY A 216 -16.20 -2.72 5.73
C GLY A 216 -17.59 -2.34 5.18
N GLU A 217 -17.65 -1.40 4.23
CA GLU A 217 -18.90 -1.04 3.55
C GLU A 217 -19.01 -1.62 2.13
N GLY A 218 -18.01 -2.37 1.71
CA GLY A 218 -17.96 -3.07 0.44
C GLY A 218 -18.31 -4.53 0.52
N GLY A 219 -17.76 -5.31 -0.41
CA GLY A 219 -18.06 -6.73 -0.56
C GLY A 219 -16.96 -7.68 -0.08
N LEU A 220 -15.87 -7.19 0.48
CA LEU A 220 -14.78 -8.05 0.94
C LEU A 220 -15.16 -8.83 2.22
N ASN A 221 -14.69 -10.08 2.29
CA ASN A 221 -14.89 -10.92 3.48
C ASN A 221 -13.87 -10.56 4.58
N TRP A 222 -14.10 -9.44 5.27
CA TRP A 222 -13.21 -8.93 6.31
C TRP A 222 -12.89 -9.91 7.44
N PRO A 223 -13.85 -10.72 7.96
CA PRO A 223 -13.53 -11.75 8.95
C PRO A 223 -12.47 -12.76 8.47
N SER A 224 -12.57 -13.23 7.23
CA SER A 224 -11.58 -14.14 6.63
C SER A 224 -10.24 -13.46 6.42
N ILE A 225 -10.25 -12.23 5.88
CA ILE A 225 -9.06 -11.41 5.64
C ILE A 225 -8.30 -11.16 6.95
N VAL A 226 -8.97 -10.70 8.00
CA VAL A 226 -8.34 -10.42 9.30
C VAL A 226 -7.74 -11.68 9.91
N LYS A 227 -8.41 -12.84 9.79
CA LYS A 227 -7.87 -14.12 10.25
C LYS A 227 -6.59 -14.49 9.49
N ALA A 228 -6.59 -14.36 8.17
CA ALA A 228 -5.42 -14.64 7.32
C ALA A 228 -4.28 -13.67 7.61
N ALA A 229 -4.55 -12.37 7.75
CA ALA A 229 -3.58 -11.34 8.06
C ALA A 229 -2.88 -11.56 9.43
N LYS A 230 -3.63 -11.99 10.45
CA LYS A 230 -3.03 -12.41 11.73
C LYS A 230 -2.06 -13.57 11.57
N THR A 231 -2.45 -14.57 10.77
CA THR A 231 -1.59 -15.73 10.48
C THR A 231 -0.35 -15.34 9.69
N ALA A 232 -0.49 -14.39 8.77
CA ALA A 232 0.61 -13.81 7.99
C ALA A 232 1.47 -12.82 8.80
N ARG A 233 1.01 -12.39 9.99
CA ARG A 233 1.65 -11.42 10.89
C ARG A 233 1.75 -10.01 10.31
N VAL A 234 0.70 -9.58 9.60
CA VAL A 234 0.58 -8.20 9.12
C VAL A 234 0.74 -7.22 10.29
N LYS A 235 1.55 -6.19 10.09
CA LYS A 235 1.92 -5.20 11.11
C LYS A 235 1.12 -3.90 10.97
N MET A 236 0.79 -3.52 9.73
CA MET A 236 0.15 -2.24 9.41
C MET A 236 -0.98 -2.41 8.40
N TRP A 237 -2.11 -1.76 8.68
CA TRP A 237 -3.29 -1.68 7.83
C TRP A 237 -3.39 -0.25 7.30
N ILE A 238 -3.08 -0.05 6.04
CA ILE A 238 -3.02 1.27 5.42
C ILE A 238 -4.31 1.50 4.65
N VAL A 239 -5.16 2.38 5.13
CA VAL A 239 -6.41 2.74 4.46
C VAL A 239 -6.12 3.47 3.16
N GLU A 240 -6.74 3.01 2.08
CA GLU A 240 -6.69 3.65 0.77
C GLU A 240 -8.06 3.65 0.09
N GLN A 241 -8.32 4.71 -0.68
CA GLN A 241 -9.44 4.78 -1.61
C GLN A 241 -9.07 5.72 -2.77
N ASP A 242 -9.02 5.20 -4.02
CA ASP A 242 -8.56 5.97 -5.19
C ASP A 242 -9.47 7.17 -5.50
N ASN A 243 -10.77 6.99 -5.31
CA ASN A 243 -11.79 8.03 -5.33
C ASN A 243 -12.94 7.67 -4.37
N CYS A 244 -13.76 8.64 -4.03
CA CYS A 244 -14.80 8.48 -3.01
C CYS A 244 -16.21 8.78 -3.56
N PRO A 245 -16.69 8.01 -4.57
CA PRO A 245 -17.94 8.34 -5.29
C PRO A 245 -19.19 8.25 -4.41
N ILE A 246 -19.13 7.52 -3.30
CA ILE A 246 -20.29 7.32 -2.42
C ILE A 246 -20.43 8.48 -1.43
N THR A 247 -19.33 8.92 -0.84
CA THR A 247 -19.36 10.01 0.17
C THR A 247 -19.17 11.37 -0.46
N ASN A 248 -18.56 11.41 -1.65
CA ASN A 248 -18.03 12.61 -2.32
C ASN A 248 -17.14 13.47 -1.38
N ASP A 249 -16.57 12.83 -0.36
CA ASP A 249 -15.66 13.42 0.63
C ASP A 249 -14.67 12.36 1.11
N PRO A 250 -13.37 12.48 0.72
CA PRO A 250 -12.38 11.50 1.10
C PRO A 250 -12.13 11.47 2.62
N PHE A 251 -12.28 12.59 3.32
CA PHE A 251 -12.13 12.60 4.78
C PHE A 251 -13.25 11.83 5.48
N ARG A 252 -14.47 11.90 4.96
CA ARG A 252 -15.57 11.07 5.45
C ARG A 252 -15.32 9.60 5.19
N SER A 253 -14.84 9.26 3.98
CA SER A 253 -14.52 7.87 3.62
C SER A 253 -13.43 7.27 4.51
N ILE A 254 -12.33 7.99 4.75
CA ILE A 254 -11.26 7.50 5.63
C ILE A 254 -11.69 7.46 7.10
N ALA A 255 -12.61 8.34 7.55
CA ALA A 255 -13.14 8.29 8.91
C ALA A 255 -13.97 7.00 9.13
N VAL A 256 -14.89 6.67 8.21
CA VAL A 256 -15.65 5.42 8.24
C VAL A 256 -14.73 4.20 8.20
N SER A 257 -13.71 4.22 7.32
CA SER A 257 -12.72 3.14 7.23
C SER A 257 -11.95 2.95 8.55
N PHE A 258 -11.56 4.05 9.20
CA PHE A 258 -10.88 4.01 10.50
C PHE A 258 -11.78 3.41 11.58
N GLU A 259 -13.02 3.89 11.70
CA GLU A 259 -13.99 3.40 12.69
C GLU A 259 -14.25 1.89 12.52
N ASN A 260 -14.46 1.44 11.29
CA ASN A 260 -14.70 0.03 10.99
C ASN A 260 -13.47 -0.83 11.33
N LEU A 261 -12.26 -0.43 10.97
CA LEU A 261 -11.03 -1.14 11.33
C LEU A 261 -10.80 -1.18 12.86
N MET A 262 -11.15 -0.10 13.57
CA MET A 262 -11.08 -0.06 15.04
C MET A 262 -12.00 -1.09 15.72
N GLN A 263 -13.06 -1.52 15.06
CA GLN A 263 -13.96 -2.58 15.57
C GLN A 263 -13.48 -3.99 15.19
N MET A 264 -12.64 -4.13 14.17
CA MET A 264 -12.09 -5.42 13.75
C MET A 264 -11.00 -5.90 14.72
N PRO A 265 -10.86 -7.21 14.94
CA PRO A 265 -9.81 -7.77 15.80
C PRO A 265 -8.46 -7.85 15.04
N LEU A 266 -7.81 -6.71 14.76
CA LEU A 266 -6.55 -6.63 13.99
C LEU A 266 -5.34 -7.19 14.74
#